data_430aa62694f1ecea2221f3194a684be4
#
_entry.id   430aa62694f1ecea2221f3194a684be4
#
_cell.length_a   1.000
_cell.length_b   1.000
_cell.length_c   1.000
_cell.angle_alpha   90.00
_cell.angle_beta   90.00
_cell.angle_gamma   90.00
#
_symmetry.space_group_name_H-M   'P 1'
#
loop_
_entity.id
_entity.type
_entity.pdbx_description
1 polymer ?
#
loop_
_entity_poly.entity_id
_entity_poly.type
_entity_poly.pdbx_seq_one_letter_code
_entity_poly.pdbx_strand_id
1 'polypeptide(L)'
;HQAQTTQAYSIDIGKQANSSGLYSTAIGSSAQAAGQNSFAGGNNAKATGSDSVALGSGATTTIGSSVALGNGAVGAANNFDATAKNASFKNDSGAATNVSYAASSSSTTGAVSVGSAGNERQIQNVAAGRISATSTDAVNGSQLYTVMNNVGHNIQQNGTDKSRINNNGTVNYADGNLTTVAVTDGENASKVQINVTQGTLSVDNNGTVSAPTAGVATAGDVANAINNAKTTTKVEAGSNAHVNKTTSGKETTYTVSADKATVQVSNALNLTSNTTTAADGAVTTDYSIDLAQSTKDNIQKGVDAKTAVDTKGLTFNGDSGSTNV
;
A
#
# COMPACT_ATOMS: atom_id res chain seq x y z
N HIS A 1 54.03 65.60 -20.46
CA HIS A 1 52.73 65.13 -19.99
C HIS A 1 52.82 64.83 -18.48
N GLN A 2 52.29 65.78 -17.70
CA GLN A 2 52.38 65.74 -16.22
C GLN A 2 51.15 65.15 -15.63
N ALA A 3 51.28 64.55 -14.44
CA ALA A 3 50.17 64.21 -13.56
C ALA A 3 49.44 65.55 -13.21
N GLN A 4 48.11 65.55 -13.17
CA GLN A 4 47.29 66.70 -12.90
C GLN A 4 46.37 66.49 -11.73
N THR A 5 46.76 67.05 -10.57
CA THR A 5 45.84 67.15 -9.43
C THR A 5 44.99 68.45 -9.65
N THR A 6 43.66 68.18 -9.70
CA THR A 6 42.70 69.31 -9.91
C THR A 6 41.94 69.65 -8.63
N GLN A 7 42.08 68.83 -7.57
CA GLN A 7 41.40 69.03 -6.29
C GLN A 7 42.39 69.06 -5.11
N ALA A 8 41.96 69.69 -4.01
CA ALA A 8 42.74 69.71 -2.78
C ALA A 8 42.88 68.26 -2.17
N TYR A 9 44.07 68.03 -1.61
CA TYR A 9 44.40 66.81 -0.91
C TYR A 9 44.36 65.54 -1.79
N SER A 10 44.56 65.65 -3.08
CA SER A 10 44.64 64.55 -4.02
C SER A 10 46.05 64.16 -4.38
N ILE A 11 46.27 62.88 -4.82
CA ILE A 11 47.57 62.33 -5.16
C ILE A 11 47.51 61.77 -6.60
N ASP A 12 48.46 62.27 -7.47
CA ASP A 12 48.66 61.79 -8.82
C ASP A 12 50.05 61.24 -9.02
N ILE A 13 50.20 59.99 -9.38
CA ILE A 13 51.47 59.31 -9.68
C ILE A 13 51.36 58.59 -11.03
N GLY A 14 52.08 59.06 -12.03
CA GLY A 14 52.13 58.44 -13.33
C GLY A 14 51.79 59.35 -14.49
N LYS A 15 52.17 58.98 -15.71
CA LYS A 15 51.88 59.75 -16.89
C LYS A 15 50.38 59.90 -17.10
N GLN A 16 49.89 61.13 -17.14
CA GLN A 16 48.47 61.46 -17.31
C GLN A 16 47.57 60.90 -16.22
N ALA A 17 48.11 60.59 -15.04
CA ALA A 17 47.27 60.30 -13.89
C ALA A 17 46.43 61.51 -13.53
N ASN A 18 45.16 61.30 -13.16
CA ASN A 18 44.24 62.40 -12.87
C ASN A 18 43.33 62.07 -11.67
N SER A 19 43.57 62.72 -10.56
CA SER A 19 42.70 62.69 -9.37
C SER A 19 41.85 63.95 -9.31
N SER A 20 40.64 63.86 -9.83
CA SER A 20 39.71 64.99 -9.88
C SER A 20 38.68 65.00 -8.74
N GLY A 21 38.65 63.93 -7.94
CA GLY A 21 37.85 63.90 -6.73
C GLY A 21 38.57 64.45 -5.50
N LEU A 22 37.83 65.07 -4.57
CA LEU A 22 38.39 65.54 -3.30
C LEU A 22 38.92 64.35 -2.49
N TYR A 23 40.15 64.43 -1.96
CA TYR A 23 40.85 63.36 -1.25
C TYR A 23 41.06 62.05 -2.09
N SER A 24 41.08 62.20 -3.43
CA SER A 24 41.24 61.02 -4.29
C SER A 24 42.73 60.74 -4.58
N THR A 25 43.00 59.46 -4.98
CA THR A 25 44.35 59.02 -5.33
C THR A 25 44.36 58.27 -6.66
N ALA A 26 45.15 58.72 -7.64
CA ALA A 26 45.35 58.07 -8.92
C ALA A 26 46.83 57.68 -9.09
N ILE A 27 47.11 56.37 -9.16
CA ILE A 27 48.42 55.76 -9.32
C ILE A 27 48.47 54.88 -10.56
N GLY A 28 49.24 55.29 -11.57
CA GLY A 28 49.40 54.57 -12.83
C GLY A 28 49.21 55.45 -14.04
N SER A 29 49.77 55.03 -15.20
CA SER A 29 49.58 55.78 -16.43
C SER A 29 48.11 55.83 -16.79
N SER A 30 47.57 57.05 -16.98
CA SER A 30 46.16 57.29 -17.30
C SER A 30 45.16 56.83 -16.24
N ALA A 31 45.60 56.61 -14.99
CA ALA A 31 44.70 56.33 -13.90
C ALA A 31 43.79 57.49 -13.61
N GLN A 32 42.51 57.27 -13.29
CA GLN A 32 41.51 58.32 -13.07
C GLN A 32 40.76 58.03 -11.73
N ALA A 33 40.93 58.94 -10.78
CA ALA A 33 40.19 58.89 -9.50
C ALA A 33 39.30 60.15 -9.44
N ALA A 34 38.07 60.01 -9.95
CA ALA A 34 37.13 61.14 -10.07
C ALA A 34 36.12 61.20 -8.93
N GLY A 35 35.90 60.11 -8.21
CA GLY A 35 35.04 60.09 -7.03
C GLY A 35 35.72 60.71 -5.80
N GLN A 36 34.98 61.40 -4.93
CA GLN A 36 35.46 61.75 -3.63
C GLN A 36 35.99 60.55 -2.84
N ASN A 37 37.12 60.68 -2.17
CA ASN A 37 37.79 59.63 -1.42
C ASN A 37 38.10 58.35 -2.26
N SER A 38 38.14 58.44 -3.59
CA SER A 38 38.35 57.31 -4.46
C SER A 38 39.83 56.97 -4.66
N PHE A 39 40.11 55.71 -4.96
CA PHE A 39 41.45 55.20 -5.29
C PHE A 39 41.43 54.46 -6.63
N ALA A 40 42.23 54.92 -7.56
CA ALA A 40 42.49 54.32 -8.85
C ALA A 40 43.94 53.87 -8.96
N GLY A 41 44.23 52.57 -8.90
CA GLY A 41 45.58 51.98 -8.94
C GLY A 41 45.76 51.05 -10.12
N GLY A 42 46.61 51.46 -11.09
CA GLY A 42 46.88 50.63 -12.26
C GLY A 42 46.78 51.44 -13.58
N ASN A 43 47.38 50.96 -14.66
CA ASN A 43 47.28 51.60 -15.97
C ASN A 43 45.81 51.66 -16.41
N ASN A 44 45.30 52.84 -16.77
CA ASN A 44 43.89 53.08 -17.15
C ASN A 44 42.85 52.69 -16.08
N ALA A 45 43.23 52.49 -14.82
CA ALA A 45 42.27 52.28 -13.77
C ALA A 45 41.35 53.50 -13.60
N LYS A 46 40.03 53.27 -13.32
CA LYS A 46 39.03 54.32 -13.20
C LYS A 46 38.15 54.10 -11.96
N ALA A 47 38.26 55.03 -11.00
CA ALA A 47 37.41 55.07 -9.81
C ALA A 47 36.55 56.32 -9.85
N THR A 48 35.33 56.23 -10.38
CA THR A 48 34.44 57.39 -10.57
C THR A 48 33.34 57.48 -9.50
N GLY A 49 33.06 56.40 -8.79
CA GLY A 49 32.17 56.44 -7.63
C GLY A 49 32.86 57.01 -6.38
N SER A 50 32.15 57.74 -5.53
CA SER A 50 32.69 58.16 -4.23
C SER A 50 33.04 57.01 -3.35
N ASP A 51 34.10 57.10 -2.53
CA ASP A 51 34.56 56.06 -1.62
C ASP A 51 34.87 54.70 -2.33
N SER A 52 35.15 54.73 -3.65
CA SER A 52 35.37 53.51 -4.45
C SER A 52 36.84 53.21 -4.69
N VAL A 53 37.17 51.97 -4.93
CA VAL A 53 38.52 51.46 -5.20
C VAL A 53 38.54 50.72 -6.54
N ALA A 54 39.37 51.17 -7.49
CA ALA A 54 39.67 50.43 -8.72
C ALA A 54 41.15 50.06 -8.74
N LEU A 55 41.48 48.81 -8.47
CA LEU A 55 42.85 48.31 -8.36
C LEU A 55 43.14 47.21 -9.38
N GLY A 56 43.94 47.55 -10.35
CA GLY A 56 44.32 46.69 -11.48
C GLY A 56 44.31 47.48 -12.80
N SER A 57 45.11 47.02 -13.79
CA SER A 57 45.09 47.65 -15.12
C SER A 57 43.69 47.60 -15.72
N GLY A 58 43.12 48.73 -16.10
CA GLY A 58 41.78 48.83 -16.65
C GLY A 58 40.62 48.49 -15.65
N ALA A 59 40.93 48.36 -14.38
CA ALA A 59 39.86 48.19 -13.37
C ALA A 59 38.97 49.42 -13.32
N THR A 60 37.66 49.24 -13.18
CA THR A 60 36.70 50.36 -13.23
C THR A 60 35.63 50.20 -12.15
N THR A 61 35.38 51.29 -11.40
CA THR A 61 34.25 51.42 -10.49
C THR A 61 33.43 52.65 -10.82
N THR A 62 32.14 52.51 -11.01
CA THR A 62 31.22 53.63 -11.29
C THR A 62 30.24 53.89 -10.16
N ILE A 63 30.13 52.96 -9.23
CA ILE A 63 29.23 53.04 -8.08
C ILE A 63 30.02 53.35 -6.81
N GLY A 64 29.45 54.21 -5.96
CA GLY A 64 30.03 54.54 -4.67
C GLY A 64 30.27 53.34 -3.77
N SER A 65 31.30 53.40 -2.92
CA SER A 65 31.69 52.35 -1.97
C SER A 65 31.98 50.98 -2.61
N SER A 66 32.17 50.90 -3.92
CA SER A 66 32.48 49.66 -4.64
C SER A 66 33.98 49.44 -4.79
N VAL A 67 34.37 48.19 -4.86
CA VAL A 67 35.77 47.75 -5.10
C VAL A 67 35.84 46.94 -6.36
N ALA A 68 36.68 47.29 -7.30
CA ALA A 68 37.07 46.47 -8.44
C ALA A 68 38.52 46.00 -8.27
N LEU A 69 38.75 44.73 -8.11
CA LEU A 69 40.05 44.16 -7.82
C LEU A 69 40.51 43.22 -8.93
N GLY A 70 41.52 43.60 -9.64
CA GLY A 70 42.14 42.83 -10.70
C GLY A 70 42.07 43.49 -12.06
N ASN A 71 42.93 43.05 -13.01
CA ASN A 71 42.93 43.57 -14.37
C ASN A 71 41.57 43.48 -15.02
N GLY A 72 41.01 44.60 -15.51
CA GLY A 72 39.72 44.64 -16.18
C GLY A 72 38.51 44.33 -15.28
N ALA A 73 38.70 44.32 -13.97
CA ALA A 73 37.57 44.13 -13.05
C ALA A 73 36.59 45.30 -13.12
N VAL A 74 35.30 45.05 -13.07
CA VAL A 74 34.26 46.07 -13.21
C VAL A 74 33.30 46.02 -12.03
N GLY A 75 33.32 47.06 -11.21
CA GLY A 75 32.37 47.33 -10.16
C GLY A 75 31.31 48.35 -10.61
N ALA A 76 30.46 47.96 -11.55
CA ALA A 76 29.62 48.92 -12.29
C ALA A 76 28.14 48.94 -11.87
N ALA A 77 27.67 47.96 -11.15
CA ALA A 77 26.29 47.96 -10.68
C ALA A 77 26.17 47.19 -9.36
N ASN A 78 25.33 47.66 -8.49
CA ASN A 78 24.80 46.82 -7.43
C ASN A 78 23.76 45.87 -8.08
N ASN A 79 24.20 44.70 -8.54
CA ASN A 79 23.29 43.66 -9.03
C ASN A 79 22.53 43.02 -7.86
N PHE A 80 22.10 43.86 -6.93
CA PHE A 80 21.26 43.42 -5.86
C PHE A 80 19.85 43.28 -6.41
N ASP A 81 19.47 42.02 -6.64
CA ASP A 81 18.09 41.71 -6.96
C ASP A 81 17.26 41.78 -5.68
N ALA A 82 16.40 42.77 -5.59
CA ALA A 82 15.48 42.95 -4.47
C ALA A 82 14.52 41.77 -4.35
N THR A 83 14.37 40.98 -5.39
CA THR A 83 13.55 39.75 -5.39
C THR A 83 14.30 38.53 -4.83
N ALA A 84 15.65 38.55 -4.80
CA ALA A 84 16.49 37.51 -4.25
C ALA A 84 16.55 37.48 -2.70
N LYS A 85 15.72 38.29 -2.04
CA LYS A 85 15.65 38.32 -0.55
C LYS A 85 15.21 37.06 0.07
N ASN A 86 14.43 36.25 -0.65
CA ASN A 86 13.81 35.04 -0.17
C ASN A 86 13.97 33.93 -1.19
N ALA A 87 14.28 32.75 -0.74
CA ALA A 87 14.00 31.52 -1.51
C ALA A 87 12.59 31.07 -1.19
N SER A 88 11.82 30.74 -2.20
CA SER A 88 10.52 30.11 -2.04
C SER A 88 10.70 28.62 -2.18
N PHE A 89 10.40 27.88 -1.13
CA PHE A 89 10.35 26.42 -1.12
C PHE A 89 8.91 26.00 -0.90
N LYS A 90 8.49 24.90 -1.52
CA LYS A 90 7.22 24.26 -1.17
C LYS A 90 7.44 23.34 0.04
N ASN A 91 6.61 23.47 1.07
CA ASN A 91 6.59 22.52 2.18
C ASN A 91 5.87 21.23 1.79
N ASP A 92 5.81 20.26 2.71
CA ASP A 92 5.19 18.94 2.47
C ASP A 92 3.70 19.01 2.08
N SER A 93 3.02 20.11 2.37
CA SER A 93 1.64 20.35 1.94
C SER A 93 1.52 21.08 0.60
N GLY A 94 2.65 21.35 -0.07
CA GLY A 94 2.70 22.10 -1.33
C GLY A 94 2.56 23.62 -1.17
N ALA A 95 2.44 24.12 0.06
CA ALA A 95 2.38 25.56 0.31
C ALA A 95 3.77 26.21 0.17
N ALA A 96 3.82 27.38 -0.47
CA ALA A 96 5.05 28.13 -0.58
C ALA A 96 5.51 28.64 0.80
N THR A 97 6.72 28.29 1.17
CA THR A 97 7.41 28.81 2.36
C THR A 97 8.55 29.69 1.90
N ASN A 98 8.53 30.95 2.29
CA ASN A 98 9.60 31.90 1.98
C ASN A 98 10.63 31.88 3.10
N VAL A 99 11.88 31.59 2.75
CA VAL A 99 13.03 31.71 3.65
C VAL A 99 13.76 32.98 3.33
N SER A 100 13.87 33.88 4.30
CA SER A 100 14.62 35.14 4.15
C SER A 100 16.11 34.85 4.36
N TYR A 101 16.92 35.38 3.44
CA TYR A 101 18.37 35.33 3.58
C TYR A 101 18.88 36.43 4.52
N ALA A 102 19.97 36.17 5.23
CA ALA A 102 20.69 37.20 5.99
C ALA A 102 21.18 38.32 5.05
N ALA A 103 21.23 39.53 5.57
CA ALA A 103 21.65 40.74 4.81
C ALA A 103 20.85 41.01 3.53
N SER A 104 19.59 40.56 3.48
CA SER A 104 18.67 40.81 2.35
C SER A 104 18.13 42.24 2.30
N SER A 105 18.84 43.24 2.90
CA SER A 105 18.37 44.63 2.95
C SER A 105 18.32 45.28 1.56
N SER A 106 17.46 46.29 1.42
CA SER A 106 17.23 47.00 0.16
C SER A 106 18.36 47.97 -0.22
N SER A 107 19.37 48.15 0.62
CA SER A 107 20.51 49.03 0.35
C SER A 107 21.81 48.25 0.58
N THR A 108 22.58 48.13 -0.45
CA THR A 108 23.98 47.72 -0.36
C THR A 108 24.86 48.95 -0.45
N THR A 109 25.92 48.99 0.34
CA THR A 109 26.89 50.07 0.33
C THR A 109 27.83 50.01 -0.87
N GLY A 110 27.69 49.04 -1.76
CA GLY A 110 28.55 48.78 -2.91
C GLY A 110 28.84 47.29 -3.09
N ALA A 111 29.58 46.94 -4.11
CA ALA A 111 29.98 45.58 -4.41
C ALA A 111 31.48 45.43 -4.46
N VAL A 112 31.99 44.24 -4.10
CA VAL A 112 33.38 43.85 -4.40
C VAL A 112 33.37 42.97 -5.64
N SER A 113 33.93 43.46 -6.75
CA SER A 113 34.06 42.73 -8.00
C SER A 113 35.50 42.31 -8.21
N VAL A 114 35.70 41.03 -8.53
CA VAL A 114 37.03 40.50 -8.85
C VAL A 114 37.22 40.23 -10.35
N GLY A 115 36.23 40.57 -11.17
CA GLY A 115 36.26 40.36 -12.62
C GLY A 115 35.24 41.20 -13.37
N SER A 116 34.92 40.78 -14.57
CA SER A 116 33.88 41.31 -15.44
C SER A 116 33.18 40.18 -16.15
N ALA A 117 31.99 40.43 -16.74
CA ALA A 117 31.27 39.41 -17.49
C ALA A 117 32.16 38.76 -18.58
N GLY A 118 32.25 37.44 -18.56
CA GLY A 118 33.15 36.67 -19.44
C GLY A 118 34.62 36.61 -19.00
N ASN A 119 34.99 37.30 -17.89
CA ASN A 119 36.35 37.32 -17.33
C ASN A 119 36.28 37.21 -15.79
N GLU A 120 35.55 36.24 -15.31
CA GLU A 120 35.38 35.94 -13.88
C GLU A 120 36.67 35.38 -13.27
N ARG A 121 36.84 35.52 -11.96
CA ARG A 121 37.97 34.98 -11.21
C ARG A 121 37.52 34.13 -10.05
N GLN A 122 38.29 33.10 -9.75
CA GLN A 122 38.13 32.31 -8.53
C GLN A 122 38.67 33.10 -7.31
N ILE A 123 38.00 32.99 -6.19
CA ILE A 123 38.51 33.38 -4.89
C ILE A 123 39.03 32.10 -4.20
N GLN A 124 40.33 31.96 -4.04
CA GLN A 124 40.98 30.80 -3.46
C GLN A 124 41.36 31.05 -1.99
N ASN A 125 41.58 29.95 -1.25
CA ASN A 125 41.98 29.96 0.16
C ASN A 125 40.96 30.62 1.10
N VAL A 126 39.69 30.54 0.75
CA VAL A 126 38.59 30.97 1.59
C VAL A 126 38.40 29.96 2.75
N ALA A 127 38.51 30.45 3.99
CA ALA A 127 38.18 29.67 5.17
C ALA A 127 36.71 29.29 5.20
N ALA A 128 36.34 28.20 5.92
CA ALA A 128 34.94 27.82 6.09
C ALA A 128 34.18 28.92 6.85
N GLY A 129 33.08 29.37 6.23
CA GLY A 129 32.19 30.35 6.83
C GLY A 129 31.33 29.73 7.95
N ARG A 130 30.84 30.54 8.87
CA ARG A 130 29.85 30.10 9.87
C ARG A 130 28.55 29.73 9.19
N ILE A 131 27.99 28.58 9.56
CA ILE A 131 26.70 28.13 9.05
C ILE A 131 25.63 28.46 10.08
N SER A 132 24.89 29.52 9.85
CA SER A 132 23.75 29.93 10.68
C SER A 132 22.76 30.76 9.85
N ALA A 133 21.55 30.93 10.35
CA ALA A 133 20.51 31.73 9.68
C ALA A 133 20.88 33.20 9.53
N THR A 134 21.82 33.71 10.33
CA THR A 134 22.26 35.13 10.34
C THR A 134 23.66 35.29 9.77
N SER A 135 24.31 34.26 9.28
CA SER A 135 25.66 34.35 8.75
C SER A 135 25.68 35.09 7.41
N THR A 136 26.66 35.96 7.26
CA THR A 136 27.02 36.63 6.00
C THR A 136 28.42 36.22 5.53
N ASP A 137 29.00 35.18 6.13
CA ASP A 137 30.31 34.67 5.75
C ASP A 137 30.25 33.94 4.40
N ALA A 138 31.34 34.00 3.64
CA ALA A 138 31.44 33.23 2.40
C ALA A 138 31.49 31.71 2.72
N VAL A 139 30.81 30.93 1.92
CA VAL A 139 30.84 29.48 1.97
C VAL A 139 31.88 28.94 0.99
N ASN A 140 32.78 28.08 1.43
CA ASN A 140 33.76 27.44 0.54
C ASN A 140 33.25 26.11 -0.03
N GLY A 141 33.95 25.61 -1.07
CA GLY A 141 33.57 24.41 -1.78
C GLY A 141 33.46 23.16 -0.91
N SER A 142 34.27 23.02 0.17
CA SER A 142 34.19 21.87 1.06
C SER A 142 32.91 21.82 1.89
N GLN A 143 32.39 22.98 2.28
CA GLN A 143 31.10 23.08 2.98
C GLN A 143 29.95 22.66 2.05
N LEU A 144 29.95 23.14 0.80
CA LEU A 144 28.96 22.74 -0.20
C LEU A 144 29.06 21.23 -0.53
N TYR A 145 30.27 20.72 -0.70
CA TYR A 145 30.50 19.27 -0.91
C TYR A 145 29.90 18.42 0.21
N THR A 146 30.08 18.86 1.47
CA THR A 146 29.50 18.17 2.63
C THR A 146 27.97 18.15 2.56
N VAL A 147 27.34 19.26 2.19
CA VAL A 147 25.88 19.32 2.02
C VAL A 147 25.45 18.36 0.91
N MET A 148 26.06 18.44 -0.28
CA MET A 148 25.70 17.61 -1.43
C MET A 148 25.78 16.10 -1.14
N ASN A 149 26.76 15.66 -0.34
CA ASN A 149 26.92 14.26 0.01
C ASN A 149 26.05 13.79 1.18
N ASN A 150 25.51 14.72 1.97
CA ASN A 150 24.73 14.38 3.15
C ASN A 150 23.23 14.70 3.03
N VAL A 151 22.79 15.31 1.93
CA VAL A 151 21.35 15.45 1.64
C VAL A 151 20.81 14.13 1.12
N GLY A 152 19.76 13.60 1.75
CA GLY A 152 19.14 12.35 1.36
C GLY A 152 18.15 11.85 2.41
N HIS A 153 17.52 10.71 2.14
CA HIS A 153 16.56 10.06 3.05
C HIS A 153 17.05 8.67 3.45
N ASN A 154 16.79 8.28 4.67
CA ASN A 154 17.01 6.91 5.10
C ASN A 154 15.80 6.06 4.70
N ILE A 155 16.05 4.91 4.10
CA ILE A 155 15.06 3.88 3.87
C ILE A 155 15.11 2.91 5.03
N GLN A 156 13.99 2.75 5.72
CA GLN A 156 13.87 1.89 6.88
C GLN A 156 12.93 0.73 6.63
N GLN A 157 13.21 -0.40 7.26
CA GLN A 157 12.28 -1.52 7.40
C GLN A 157 12.00 -1.71 8.88
N ASN A 158 10.75 -1.52 9.31
CA ASN A 158 10.33 -1.67 10.70
C ASN A 158 11.20 -0.87 11.69
N GLY A 159 11.52 0.38 11.34
CA GLY A 159 12.36 1.25 12.17
C GLY A 159 13.87 1.01 12.08
N THR A 160 14.31 0.03 11.30
CA THR A 160 15.76 -0.27 11.12
C THR A 160 16.22 0.29 9.77
N ASP A 161 17.32 1.05 9.78
CA ASP A 161 17.93 1.59 8.58
C ASP A 161 18.42 0.46 7.66
N LYS A 162 18.03 0.49 6.41
CA LYS A 162 18.45 -0.46 5.36
C LYS A 162 19.37 0.19 4.35
N SER A 163 19.09 1.41 3.97
CA SER A 163 19.92 2.15 3.04
C SER A 163 19.68 3.65 3.19
N ARG A 164 20.61 4.43 2.63
CA ARG A 164 20.45 5.87 2.47
C ARG A 164 20.41 6.19 0.99
N ILE A 165 19.39 6.91 0.57
CA ILE A 165 19.26 7.43 -0.79
C ILE A 165 19.71 8.89 -0.80
N ASN A 166 20.84 9.16 -1.45
CA ASN A 166 21.38 10.51 -1.61
C ASN A 166 20.67 11.24 -2.75
N ASN A 167 20.96 12.55 -2.89
CA ASN A 167 20.21 13.48 -3.74
C ASN A 167 20.03 13.06 -5.20
N ASN A 168 20.77 12.20 -5.81
CA ASN A 168 20.56 11.68 -7.16
C ASN A 168 20.27 10.16 -7.18
N GLY A 169 19.96 9.61 -6.00
CA GLY A 169 19.61 8.20 -5.91
C GLY A 169 18.19 7.92 -6.35
N THR A 170 17.93 6.70 -6.75
CA THR A 170 16.61 6.25 -7.20
C THR A 170 15.97 5.35 -6.15
N VAL A 171 14.71 5.58 -5.85
CA VAL A 171 13.84 4.64 -5.13
C VAL A 171 12.98 3.93 -6.17
N ASN A 172 13.15 2.62 -6.30
CA ASN A 172 12.34 1.81 -7.19
C ASN A 172 11.28 1.04 -6.39
N TYR A 173 10.03 1.28 -6.69
CA TYR A 173 8.90 0.53 -6.18
C TYR A 173 8.53 -0.53 -7.22
N ALA A 174 8.71 -1.79 -6.87
CA ALA A 174 8.50 -2.91 -7.78
C ALA A 174 7.23 -3.69 -7.45
N ASP A 175 6.61 -4.26 -8.47
CA ASP A 175 5.49 -5.16 -8.32
C ASP A 175 5.91 -6.43 -7.56
N GLY A 176 5.00 -6.95 -6.72
CA GLY A 176 5.13 -8.27 -6.10
C GLY A 176 4.22 -9.29 -6.78
N ASN A 177 4.25 -10.55 -6.31
CA ASN A 177 3.45 -11.61 -6.91
C ASN A 177 1.93 -11.34 -6.91
N LEU A 178 1.44 -10.67 -5.87
CA LEU A 178 0.01 -10.35 -5.71
C LEU A 178 -0.23 -8.86 -5.51
N THR A 179 0.77 -8.02 -5.78
CA THR A 179 0.67 -6.57 -5.64
C THR A 179 1.18 -5.88 -6.88
N THR A 180 0.52 -4.80 -7.26
CA THR A 180 1.01 -3.88 -8.29
C THR A 180 1.23 -2.52 -7.70
N VAL A 181 2.28 -1.85 -8.15
CA VAL A 181 2.61 -0.50 -7.72
C VAL A 181 2.33 0.47 -8.85
N ALA A 182 1.56 1.51 -8.56
CA ALA A 182 1.35 2.63 -9.46
C ALA A 182 1.98 3.88 -8.84
N VAL A 183 2.87 4.53 -9.56
CA VAL A 183 3.42 5.83 -9.20
C VAL A 183 2.83 6.86 -10.15
N THR A 184 2.16 7.86 -9.59
CA THR A 184 1.58 8.95 -10.37
C THR A 184 2.35 10.22 -10.08
N ASP A 185 2.88 10.85 -11.12
CA ASP A 185 3.59 12.11 -11.00
C ASP A 185 2.64 13.25 -10.71
N GLY A 186 3.10 14.16 -9.84
CA GLY A 186 2.50 15.44 -9.58
C GLY A 186 3.58 16.51 -9.42
N GLU A 187 3.25 17.75 -9.64
CA GLU A 187 4.19 18.84 -9.45
C GLU A 187 4.63 18.91 -7.98
N ASN A 188 5.90 18.59 -7.71
CA ASN A 188 6.50 18.47 -6.37
C ASN A 188 5.85 17.45 -5.42
N ALA A 189 5.06 16.51 -5.95
CA ALA A 189 4.48 15.42 -5.17
C ALA A 189 4.24 14.20 -6.06
N SER A 190 4.57 13.02 -5.58
CA SER A 190 4.24 11.77 -6.26
C SER A 190 3.37 10.92 -5.35
N LYS A 191 2.33 10.32 -5.93
CA LYS A 191 1.48 9.38 -5.23
C LYS A 191 1.96 7.96 -5.55
N VAL A 192 2.33 7.21 -4.51
CA VAL A 192 2.59 5.77 -4.62
C VAL A 192 1.36 5.03 -4.14
N GLN A 193 0.77 4.23 -5.00
CA GLN A 193 -0.37 3.39 -4.70
C GLN A 193 0.01 1.92 -4.86
N ILE A 194 -0.17 1.14 -3.79
CA ILE A 194 0.05 -0.30 -3.80
C ILE A 194 -1.31 -0.97 -3.87
N ASN A 195 -1.57 -1.69 -4.95
CA ASN A 195 -2.81 -2.42 -5.15
C ASN A 195 -2.56 -3.91 -4.89
N VAL A 196 -3.51 -4.57 -4.26
CA VAL A 196 -3.49 -6.02 -4.05
C VAL A 196 -4.37 -6.66 -5.10
N THR A 197 -3.86 -7.67 -5.80
CA THR A 197 -4.64 -8.43 -6.78
C THR A 197 -5.72 -9.22 -6.05
N GLN A 198 -6.98 -8.95 -6.39
CA GLN A 198 -8.09 -9.73 -5.85
C GLN A 198 -8.22 -11.05 -6.63
N GLY A 199 -8.22 -12.14 -5.90
CA GLY A 199 -8.55 -13.47 -6.41
C GLY A 199 -10.05 -13.74 -6.31
N THR A 200 -10.53 -14.65 -7.14
CA THR A 200 -11.93 -15.10 -7.11
C THR A 200 -12.00 -16.56 -6.67
N LEU A 201 -13.07 -16.88 -5.94
CA LEU A 201 -13.43 -18.26 -5.61
C LEU A 201 -14.68 -18.64 -6.40
N SER A 202 -14.71 -19.83 -6.97
CA SER A 202 -15.88 -20.42 -7.60
C SER A 202 -16.20 -21.77 -6.98
N VAL A 203 -17.48 -22.13 -6.98
CA VAL A 203 -17.96 -23.40 -6.46
C VAL A 203 -18.75 -24.11 -7.57
N ASP A 204 -18.39 -25.35 -7.87
CA ASP A 204 -19.10 -26.17 -8.83
C ASP A 204 -20.38 -26.80 -8.25
N ASN A 205 -21.16 -27.47 -9.09
CA ASN A 205 -22.40 -28.15 -8.67
C ASN A 205 -22.18 -29.30 -7.66
N ASN A 206 -20.94 -29.78 -7.50
CA ASN A 206 -20.58 -30.82 -6.55
C ASN A 206 -20.09 -30.23 -5.22
N GLY A 207 -20.05 -28.89 -5.09
CA GLY A 207 -19.54 -28.21 -3.92
C GLY A 207 -18.01 -28.10 -3.88
N THR A 208 -17.32 -28.36 -5.00
CA THR A 208 -15.86 -28.20 -5.08
C THR A 208 -15.50 -26.74 -5.22
N VAL A 209 -14.68 -26.23 -4.31
CA VAL A 209 -14.18 -24.83 -4.36
C VAL A 209 -12.91 -24.78 -5.19
N SER A 210 -12.85 -23.88 -6.14
CA SER A 210 -11.66 -23.58 -6.95
C SER A 210 -11.32 -22.10 -6.94
N ALA A 211 -10.06 -21.77 -7.22
CA ALA A 211 -9.57 -20.40 -7.34
C ALA A 211 -9.13 -20.14 -8.80
N PRO A 212 -10.04 -19.79 -9.70
CA PRO A 212 -9.72 -19.56 -11.11
C PRO A 212 -8.81 -18.37 -11.33
N THR A 213 -8.78 -17.43 -10.41
CA THR A 213 -7.87 -16.28 -10.44
C THR A 213 -7.03 -16.26 -9.16
N ALA A 214 -5.71 -16.30 -9.33
CA ALA A 214 -4.79 -16.17 -8.21
C ALA A 214 -4.87 -14.76 -7.60
N GLY A 215 -4.95 -14.67 -6.27
CA GLY A 215 -5.07 -13.40 -5.58
C GLY A 215 -5.52 -13.57 -4.14
N VAL A 216 -5.79 -12.46 -3.47
CA VAL A 216 -6.34 -12.45 -2.11
C VAL A 216 -7.87 -12.41 -2.20
N ALA A 217 -8.51 -13.44 -1.67
CA ALA A 217 -9.97 -13.47 -1.58
C ALA A 217 -10.44 -12.58 -0.43
N THR A 218 -11.53 -11.86 -0.63
CA THR A 218 -12.17 -11.09 0.44
C THR A 218 -12.90 -12.02 1.41
N ALA A 219 -13.16 -11.54 2.62
CA ALA A 219 -13.98 -12.29 3.59
C ALA A 219 -15.38 -12.64 3.03
N GLY A 220 -15.93 -11.76 2.17
CA GLY A 220 -17.18 -12.01 1.47
C GLY A 220 -17.10 -13.16 0.46
N ASP A 221 -16.03 -13.21 -0.33
CA ASP A 221 -15.81 -14.29 -1.30
C ASP A 221 -15.67 -15.64 -0.60
N VAL A 222 -14.93 -15.69 0.51
CA VAL A 222 -14.74 -16.90 1.32
C VAL A 222 -16.07 -17.33 1.94
N ALA A 223 -16.84 -16.41 2.52
CA ALA A 223 -18.15 -16.73 3.10
C ALA A 223 -19.13 -17.26 2.05
N ASN A 224 -19.16 -16.65 0.86
CA ASN A 224 -20.00 -17.09 -0.25
C ASN A 224 -19.55 -18.48 -0.75
N ALA A 225 -18.25 -18.71 -0.90
CA ALA A 225 -17.73 -20.01 -1.32
C ALA A 225 -18.09 -21.11 -0.31
N ILE A 226 -17.95 -20.87 1.00
CA ILE A 226 -18.33 -21.81 2.05
C ILE A 226 -19.84 -22.10 2.01
N ASN A 227 -20.67 -21.08 1.83
CA ASN A 227 -22.12 -21.27 1.81
C ASN A 227 -22.57 -22.02 0.56
N ASN A 228 -21.95 -21.77 -0.58
CA ASN A 228 -22.28 -22.45 -1.84
C ASN A 228 -21.69 -23.87 -1.92
N ALA A 229 -20.60 -24.15 -1.19
CA ALA A 229 -20.01 -25.49 -1.11
C ALA A 229 -20.77 -26.44 -0.19
N LYS A 230 -21.74 -25.95 0.59
CA LYS A 230 -22.54 -26.80 1.45
C LYS A 230 -23.37 -27.77 0.63
N THR A 231 -23.10 -29.05 0.79
CA THR A 231 -23.92 -30.12 0.24
C THR A 231 -25.15 -30.35 1.10
N THR A 232 -26.26 -30.74 0.48
CA THR A 232 -27.47 -31.16 1.20
C THR A 232 -27.57 -32.67 1.16
N THR A 233 -27.76 -33.29 2.32
CA THR A 233 -28.05 -34.73 2.41
C THR A 233 -29.56 -34.91 2.40
N LYS A 234 -30.07 -35.68 1.42
CA LYS A 234 -31.46 -36.09 1.35
C LYS A 234 -31.56 -37.52 1.84
N VAL A 235 -32.34 -37.76 2.87
CA VAL A 235 -32.67 -39.07 3.33
C VAL A 235 -34.17 -39.28 3.08
N GLU A 236 -34.51 -40.25 2.23
CA GLU A 236 -35.91 -40.59 1.88
C GLU A 236 -36.27 -41.95 2.43
N ALA A 237 -37.49 -42.08 2.87
CA ALA A 237 -38.04 -43.36 3.28
C ALA A 237 -38.33 -44.25 2.06
N GLY A 238 -37.85 -45.46 2.07
CA GLY A 238 -38.29 -46.50 1.15
C GLY A 238 -39.62 -47.16 1.59
N SER A 239 -40.06 -48.20 0.89
CA SER A 239 -41.22 -49.01 1.31
C SER A 239 -40.99 -49.60 2.68
N ASN A 240 -42.01 -49.57 3.53
CA ASN A 240 -41.98 -50.12 4.91
C ASN A 240 -40.92 -49.46 5.84
N ALA A 241 -40.52 -48.21 5.52
CA ALA A 241 -39.65 -47.45 6.39
C ALA A 241 -40.20 -46.05 6.63
N HIS A 242 -39.91 -45.52 7.79
CA HIS A 242 -40.27 -44.15 8.18
C HIS A 242 -39.00 -43.38 8.59
N VAL A 243 -38.81 -42.16 8.08
CA VAL A 243 -37.69 -41.33 8.42
C VAL A 243 -38.17 -40.10 9.21
N ASN A 244 -37.70 -39.97 10.45
CA ASN A 244 -37.94 -38.81 11.27
C ASN A 244 -36.69 -37.95 11.32
N LYS A 245 -36.83 -36.65 11.01
CA LYS A 245 -35.76 -35.69 11.03
C LYS A 245 -35.88 -34.76 12.23
N THR A 246 -34.83 -34.67 13.02
CA THR A 246 -34.71 -33.68 14.11
C THR A 246 -33.45 -32.86 13.89
N THR A 247 -33.49 -31.52 14.18
CA THR A 247 -32.35 -30.61 14.05
C THR A 247 -32.17 -29.88 15.37
N SER A 248 -30.94 -29.93 15.91
CA SER A 248 -30.54 -29.16 17.10
C SER A 248 -29.24 -28.45 16.82
N GLY A 249 -29.28 -27.13 16.72
CA GLY A 249 -28.14 -26.29 16.34
C GLY A 249 -27.63 -26.63 14.94
N LYS A 250 -26.40 -27.14 14.85
CA LYS A 250 -25.75 -27.53 13.56
C LYS A 250 -25.89 -29.02 13.24
N GLU A 251 -26.46 -29.80 14.16
CA GLU A 251 -26.64 -31.23 14.01
C GLU A 251 -28.03 -31.54 13.46
N THR A 252 -28.09 -32.41 12.46
CA THR A 252 -29.33 -32.96 11.93
C THR A 252 -29.28 -34.51 12.07
N THR A 253 -30.20 -35.03 12.87
CA THR A 253 -30.34 -36.45 13.11
C THR A 253 -31.50 -37.01 12.28
N TYR A 254 -31.26 -38.04 11.51
CA TYR A 254 -32.27 -38.81 10.80
C TYR A 254 -32.46 -40.14 11.52
N THR A 255 -33.64 -40.36 12.08
CA THR A 255 -34.00 -41.66 12.68
C THR A 255 -34.82 -42.42 11.68
N VAL A 256 -34.31 -43.55 11.22
CA VAL A 256 -35.00 -44.45 10.30
C VAL A 256 -35.62 -45.57 11.10
N SER A 257 -36.94 -45.74 10.98
CA SER A 257 -37.70 -46.80 11.65
C SER A 257 -38.44 -47.64 10.63
N ALA A 258 -38.54 -48.92 10.85
CA ALA A 258 -39.36 -49.79 10.04
C ALA A 258 -40.84 -49.69 10.46
N ASP A 259 -41.75 -49.78 9.49
CA ASP A 259 -43.18 -49.85 9.75
C ASP A 259 -43.53 -51.17 10.45
N LYS A 260 -44.45 -51.12 11.41
CA LYS A 260 -44.92 -52.31 12.07
C LYS A 260 -45.96 -53.03 11.19
N ALA A 261 -45.64 -54.24 10.81
CA ALA A 261 -46.65 -55.13 10.24
C ALA A 261 -47.28 -55.99 11.38
N THR A 262 -48.57 -56.06 11.39
CA THR A 262 -49.32 -56.93 12.32
C THR A 262 -50.09 -58.01 11.52
N VAL A 263 -49.94 -59.29 11.95
CA VAL A 263 -50.74 -60.32 11.40
C VAL A 263 -51.71 -60.78 12.50
N GLN A 264 -53.00 -60.77 12.19
CA GLN A 264 -54.05 -61.24 13.10
C GLN A 264 -54.76 -62.37 12.47
N VAL A 265 -55.08 -63.36 13.27
CA VAL A 265 -55.87 -64.57 12.85
C VAL A 265 -57.11 -64.68 13.69
N SER A 266 -58.18 -65.33 13.12
CA SER A 266 -59.40 -65.65 13.86
C SER A 266 -59.13 -66.83 14.80
N ASN A 267 -60.03 -67.07 15.78
CA ASN A 267 -59.93 -68.15 16.74
C ASN A 267 -59.91 -69.53 16.10
N ALA A 268 -60.28 -69.66 14.83
CA ALA A 268 -60.22 -70.93 14.07
C ALA A 268 -58.82 -71.27 13.62
N LEU A 269 -57.88 -70.27 13.65
CA LEU A 269 -56.52 -70.47 13.18
C LEU A 269 -55.52 -70.19 14.33
N ASN A 270 -54.36 -70.81 14.23
CA ASN A 270 -53.23 -70.60 15.11
C ASN A 270 -52.09 -69.94 14.32
N LEU A 271 -51.55 -68.83 14.86
CA LEU A 271 -50.43 -68.08 14.29
C LEU A 271 -49.15 -68.37 15.09
N THR A 272 -48.16 -68.89 14.43
CA THR A 272 -46.81 -69.03 14.97
C THR A 272 -45.84 -68.14 14.17
N SER A 273 -44.84 -67.53 14.81
CA SER A 273 -43.81 -66.77 14.15
C SER A 273 -42.43 -67.26 14.53
N ASN A 274 -41.55 -67.33 13.59
CA ASN A 274 -40.12 -67.59 13.78
C ASN A 274 -39.31 -66.44 13.26
N THR A 275 -38.50 -65.82 14.12
CA THR A 275 -37.64 -64.64 13.76
C THR A 275 -36.20 -65.08 13.70
N THR A 276 -35.53 -64.79 12.57
CA THR A 276 -34.12 -65.05 12.34
C THR A 276 -33.41 -63.76 12.08
N THR A 277 -32.17 -63.62 12.59
CA THR A 277 -31.32 -62.51 12.35
C THR A 277 -30.11 -62.91 11.53
N ALA A 278 -29.91 -62.31 10.36
CA ALA A 278 -28.75 -62.58 9.52
C ALA A 278 -27.50 -61.91 10.07
N ALA A 279 -26.32 -62.26 9.57
CA ALA A 279 -25.04 -61.76 10.03
C ALA A 279 -24.87 -60.24 9.74
N ASP A 280 -25.60 -59.69 8.78
CA ASP A 280 -25.65 -58.26 8.43
C ASP A 280 -26.65 -57.45 9.26
N GLY A 281 -27.31 -58.12 10.24
CA GLY A 281 -28.32 -57.50 11.10
C GLY A 281 -29.73 -57.48 10.51
N ALA A 282 -29.94 -58.03 9.33
CA ALA A 282 -31.28 -58.12 8.75
C ALA A 282 -32.13 -59.11 9.56
N VAL A 283 -33.34 -58.73 9.90
CA VAL A 283 -34.29 -59.50 10.68
C VAL A 283 -35.42 -59.98 9.76
N THR A 284 -35.61 -61.31 9.68
CA THR A 284 -36.72 -61.90 8.96
C THR A 284 -37.64 -62.65 9.97
N THR A 285 -38.93 -62.34 9.89
CA THR A 285 -39.95 -63.02 10.69
C THR A 285 -40.89 -63.81 9.76
N ASP A 286 -40.82 -65.12 9.84
CA ASP A 286 -41.73 -66.02 9.11
C ASP A 286 -42.97 -66.31 9.97
N TYR A 287 -44.12 -66.04 9.39
CA TYR A 287 -45.40 -66.36 10.00
C TYR A 287 -45.99 -67.65 9.40
N SER A 288 -46.30 -68.57 10.24
CA SER A 288 -46.98 -69.81 9.86
C SER A 288 -48.40 -69.84 10.44
N ILE A 289 -49.36 -70.02 9.59
CA ILE A 289 -50.77 -70.02 9.98
C ILE A 289 -51.28 -71.47 9.77
N ASP A 290 -51.80 -72.06 10.82
CA ASP A 290 -52.39 -73.40 10.81
C ASP A 290 -53.78 -73.36 11.47
N LEU A 291 -54.58 -74.42 11.29
CA LEU A 291 -55.85 -74.54 11.98
C LEU A 291 -55.66 -74.72 13.49
N ALA A 292 -56.44 -73.99 14.29
CA ALA A 292 -56.42 -74.20 15.72
C ALA A 292 -56.76 -75.63 16.05
N GLN A 293 -56.16 -76.17 17.11
CA GLN A 293 -56.38 -77.57 17.48
C GLN A 293 -57.89 -77.88 17.69
N SER A 294 -58.63 -76.97 18.29
CA SER A 294 -60.06 -77.05 18.44
C SER A 294 -60.82 -77.23 17.10
N THR A 295 -60.34 -76.49 16.07
CA THR A 295 -60.92 -76.65 14.73
C THR A 295 -60.57 -77.98 14.09
N LYS A 296 -59.29 -78.40 14.21
CA LYS A 296 -58.89 -79.79 13.78
C LYS A 296 -59.73 -80.86 14.44
N ASP A 297 -59.93 -80.78 15.79
CA ASP A 297 -60.71 -81.73 16.55
C ASP A 297 -62.19 -81.73 16.13
N ASN A 298 -62.73 -80.54 15.81
CA ASN A 298 -64.15 -80.50 15.34
C ASN A 298 -64.30 -81.10 13.92
N ILE A 299 -63.28 -80.80 13.05
CA ILE A 299 -63.25 -81.49 11.74
C ILE A 299 -63.13 -82.99 11.91
N GLN A 300 -62.26 -83.48 12.81
CA GLN A 300 -62.12 -84.92 13.07
C GLN A 300 -63.40 -85.51 13.61
N LYS A 301 -64.10 -84.83 14.54
CA LYS A 301 -65.43 -85.35 15.01
C LYS A 301 -66.44 -85.43 13.87
N GLY A 302 -66.40 -84.45 12.92
CA GLY A 302 -67.24 -84.51 11.74
C GLY A 302 -66.91 -85.74 10.84
N VAL A 303 -65.58 -85.97 10.64
CA VAL A 303 -65.10 -87.16 9.90
C VAL A 303 -65.50 -88.47 10.59
N ASP A 304 -65.32 -88.47 11.92
CA ASP A 304 -65.70 -89.72 12.72
C ASP A 304 -67.19 -89.93 12.67
N ALA A 305 -68.01 -88.86 12.77
CA ALA A 305 -69.45 -88.98 12.64
C ALA A 305 -69.86 -89.50 11.24
N LYS A 306 -69.23 -88.88 10.19
CA LYS A 306 -69.47 -89.38 8.82
C LYS A 306 -69.07 -90.86 8.66
N THR A 307 -67.90 -91.22 9.17
CA THR A 307 -67.44 -92.64 9.13
C THR A 307 -68.38 -93.55 9.86
N ALA A 308 -68.90 -93.14 11.03
CA ALA A 308 -69.84 -93.86 11.77
C ALA A 308 -71.17 -94.08 11.00
N VAL A 309 -71.65 -93.06 10.33
CA VAL A 309 -72.84 -93.13 9.48
C VAL A 309 -72.56 -94.06 8.27
N ASP A 310 -71.42 -93.84 7.57
CA ASP A 310 -71.08 -94.66 6.37
C ASP A 310 -70.81 -96.12 6.67
N THR A 311 -70.31 -96.43 7.84
CA THR A 311 -69.94 -97.84 8.20
C THR A 311 -70.99 -98.58 9.00
N LYS A 312 -71.72 -97.83 9.88
CA LYS A 312 -72.72 -98.45 10.76
C LYS A 312 -74.14 -98.15 10.38
N GLY A 313 -74.35 -97.30 9.45
CA GLY A 313 -75.68 -96.82 9.05
C GLY A 313 -76.36 -96.00 10.17
N LEU A 314 -77.46 -95.30 9.89
CA LEU A 314 -78.32 -94.71 10.87
C LEU A 314 -79.34 -95.69 11.43
N THR A 315 -79.34 -95.85 12.68
CA THR A 315 -80.29 -96.71 13.32
C THR A 315 -81.51 -95.90 13.76
N PHE A 316 -82.63 -96.15 13.16
CA PHE A 316 -83.91 -95.59 13.58
C PHE A 316 -84.66 -96.59 14.45
N ASN A 317 -84.93 -96.23 15.72
CA ASN A 317 -85.71 -97.04 16.64
C ASN A 317 -87.16 -96.61 16.58
N GLY A 318 -88.03 -97.48 16.21
CA GLY A 318 -89.48 -97.30 16.30
C GLY A 318 -90.04 -98.19 17.50
N ASP A 319 -91.30 -97.96 17.81
CA ASP A 319 -91.99 -98.63 18.94
C ASP A 319 -91.97 -100.20 18.91
N SER A 320 -91.58 -100.75 17.80
CA SER A 320 -91.63 -102.19 17.65
C SER A 320 -90.46 -102.78 16.81
N GLY A 321 -89.32 -102.21 16.81
CA GLY A 321 -88.12 -102.73 16.13
C GLY A 321 -87.14 -101.66 15.69
N SER A 322 -85.87 -102.02 15.33
CA SER A 322 -84.81 -101.18 14.76
C SER A 322 -84.50 -101.57 13.32
N THR A 323 -84.28 -100.62 12.44
CA THR A 323 -83.84 -100.77 11.08
C THR A 323 -82.57 -99.95 10.78
N ASN A 324 -81.49 -100.62 10.28
CA ASN A 324 -80.30 -99.87 9.76
C ASN A 324 -80.56 -99.54 8.29
N VAL A 325 -80.27 -98.28 7.91
CA VAL A 325 -80.28 -97.80 6.57
C VAL A 325 -78.87 -97.42 6.16
#